data_2fb85cc1fbb609d3931984d61d9a958f
#
_entry.id   2fb85cc1fbb609d3931984d61d9a958f
#
_cell.length_a   1.000
_cell.length_b   1.000
_cell.length_c   1.000
_cell.angle_alpha   90.00
_cell.angle_beta   90.00
_cell.angle_gamma   90.00
#
_symmetry.space_group_name_H-M   'P 1'
#
loop_
_entity.id
_entity.type
_entity.pdbx_description
1 polymer ?
#
loop_
_entity_poly.entity_id
_entity_poly.type
_entity_poly.pdbx_seq_one_letter_code
_entity_poly.pdbx_strand_id
1 'polypeptide(L)'
;MSFVYEEEKIMEFLLQNKSEFEEYLLSEAVNVRDKIEEILLIGNVDLLNNAHKLIRYIVEQNEVDMIAFAEQEGVTWATHSLTLSFKLEWIQAIRRTLWTFLYKYESAKVVFSESKTFFELEKKVNEKVDVFLKSFFVSYSDYKDKLILAQQNLVENLSVPIIPITSTTCVLPLIGTIDDSRIRIIEEKVLLEIGKLRIHTLILDLSGIIEMEVEIINDLLKILDGTAMMGCKAVVTGLRPEVVTKMIRSGVQIESRAETKGTLQQALKDYLVVT
;
A
#
# COMPACT_ATOMS: atom_id res chain seq x y z
N MET A 1 4.55 27.16 42.40
CA MET A 1 3.92 27.84 41.24
C MET A 1 3.98 26.86 40.08
N SER A 2 2.85 26.59 39.47
CA SER A 2 2.66 25.36 38.68
C SER A 2 3.37 25.42 37.34
N PHE A 3 3.80 24.25 36.90
CA PHE A 3 4.37 23.95 35.59
C PHE A 3 3.53 24.49 34.40
N VAL A 4 2.23 24.55 34.55
CA VAL A 4 1.27 25.09 33.54
C VAL A 4 1.55 26.58 33.20
N TYR A 5 1.91 27.39 34.16
CA TYR A 5 2.23 28.82 33.94
C TYR A 5 3.53 29.02 33.15
N GLU A 6 4.42 28.03 33.19
CA GLU A 6 5.67 28.08 32.46
C GLU A 6 5.50 27.61 31.01
N GLU A 7 4.59 26.67 30.76
CA GLU A 7 4.21 26.20 29.42
C GLU A 7 3.61 27.32 28.56
N GLU A 8 2.68 28.11 29.13
CA GLU A 8 2.10 29.28 28.44
C GLU A 8 3.17 30.31 28.04
N LYS A 9 4.12 30.60 28.92
CA LYS A 9 5.21 31.55 28.64
C LYS A 9 6.19 31.03 27.58
N ILE A 10 6.50 29.74 27.59
CA ILE A 10 7.33 29.11 26.57
C ILE A 10 6.63 29.23 25.21
N MET A 11 5.34 28.94 25.16
CA MET A 11 4.58 29.05 23.91
C MET A 11 4.48 30.50 23.42
N GLU A 12 4.27 31.46 24.30
CA GLU A 12 4.27 32.88 23.95
C GLU A 12 5.63 33.31 23.37
N PHE A 13 6.74 32.92 24.02
CA PHE A 13 8.09 33.17 23.52
C PHE A 13 8.34 32.55 22.12
N LEU A 14 7.94 31.30 21.91
CA LEU A 14 8.08 30.63 20.62
C LEU A 14 7.25 31.33 19.53
N LEU A 15 6.05 31.79 19.84
CA LEU A 15 5.20 32.52 18.90
C LEU A 15 5.76 33.89 18.54
N GLN A 16 6.32 34.62 19.52
CA GLN A 16 6.96 35.92 19.30
C GLN A 16 8.21 35.79 18.41
N ASN A 17 8.91 34.66 18.46
CA ASN A 17 10.12 34.38 17.67
C ASN A 17 9.86 33.41 16.50
N LYS A 18 8.63 33.33 15.98
CA LYS A 18 8.23 32.35 14.97
C LYS A 18 9.12 32.37 13.74
N SER A 19 9.38 33.55 13.16
CA SER A 19 10.18 33.67 11.93
C SER A 19 11.63 33.20 12.14
N GLU A 20 12.24 33.59 13.26
CA GLU A 20 13.59 33.16 13.62
C GLU A 20 13.65 31.65 13.86
N PHE A 21 12.61 31.08 14.46
CA PHE A 21 12.48 29.64 14.66
C PHE A 21 12.44 28.89 13.32
N GLU A 22 11.64 29.35 12.37
CA GLU A 22 11.50 28.72 11.05
C GLU A 22 12.81 28.78 10.25
N GLU A 23 13.50 29.92 10.25
CA GLU A 23 14.82 30.08 9.62
C GLU A 23 15.85 29.11 10.24
N TYR A 24 15.89 29.05 11.56
CA TYR A 24 16.81 28.17 12.27
C TYR A 24 16.48 26.69 12.01
N LEU A 25 15.20 26.31 12.01
CA LEU A 25 14.74 24.96 11.71
C LEU A 25 15.19 24.52 10.30
N LEU A 26 15.03 25.39 9.30
CA LEU A 26 15.47 25.10 7.93
C LEU A 26 17.00 24.98 7.84
N SER A 27 17.74 25.77 8.64
CA SER A 27 19.20 25.67 8.71
C SER A 27 19.70 24.38 9.35
N GLU A 28 18.96 23.82 10.30
CA GLU A 28 19.27 22.55 10.98
C GLU A 28 18.95 21.31 10.13
N ALA A 29 18.09 21.44 9.14
CA ALA A 29 17.65 20.34 8.29
C ALA A 29 18.56 20.11 7.08
N VAL A 30 19.88 20.17 7.26
CA VAL A 30 20.91 20.16 6.19
C VAL A 30 20.78 18.95 5.26
N ASN A 31 20.62 17.75 5.83
CA ASN A 31 20.61 16.49 5.05
C ASN A 31 19.37 16.29 4.17
N VAL A 32 18.33 17.10 4.39
CA VAL A 32 17.03 16.95 3.72
C VAL A 32 16.54 18.25 3.08
N ARG A 33 17.41 19.22 2.95
CA ARG A 33 17.11 20.58 2.48
C ARG A 33 16.45 20.58 1.10
N ASP A 34 17.03 19.90 0.13
CA ASP A 34 16.51 19.83 -1.24
C ASP A 34 15.08 19.27 -1.26
N LYS A 35 14.83 18.26 -0.43
CA LYS A 35 13.50 17.66 -0.33
C LYS A 35 12.49 18.56 0.37
N ILE A 36 12.93 19.36 1.33
CA ILE A 36 12.10 20.37 1.98
C ILE A 36 11.70 21.45 0.97
N GLU A 37 12.66 21.97 0.20
CA GLU A 37 12.42 22.98 -0.83
C GLU A 37 11.43 22.46 -1.89
N GLU A 38 11.57 21.21 -2.33
CA GLU A 38 10.62 20.55 -3.24
C GLU A 38 9.20 20.51 -2.65
N ILE A 39 9.04 20.07 -1.40
CA ILE A 39 7.75 19.95 -0.73
C ILE A 39 7.11 21.33 -0.53
N LEU A 40 7.88 22.32 -0.13
CA LEU A 40 7.39 23.70 0.04
C LEU A 40 6.94 24.30 -1.31
N LEU A 41 7.61 23.97 -2.41
CA LEU A 41 7.24 24.39 -3.75
C LEU A 41 5.93 23.73 -4.23
N ILE A 42 5.77 22.43 -3.97
CA ILE A 42 4.58 21.66 -4.35
C ILE A 42 3.38 22.04 -3.47
N GLY A 43 3.62 22.35 -2.17
CA GLY A 43 2.58 22.74 -1.22
C GLY A 43 1.64 21.61 -0.78
N ASN A 44 2.04 20.35 -0.98
CA ASN A 44 1.22 19.18 -0.63
C ASN A 44 1.29 18.78 0.84
N VAL A 45 2.32 19.22 1.57
CA VAL A 45 2.50 19.02 3.01
C VAL A 45 3.01 20.32 3.63
N ASP A 46 2.28 20.85 4.61
CA ASP A 46 2.66 22.07 5.32
C ASP A 46 3.66 21.74 6.44
N LEU A 47 4.92 21.55 6.03
CA LEU A 47 6.00 21.13 6.94
C LEU A 47 6.21 22.09 8.12
N LEU A 48 6.19 23.39 7.87
CA LEU A 48 6.46 24.40 8.92
C LEU A 48 5.31 24.48 9.93
N ASN A 49 4.07 24.55 9.46
CA ASN A 49 2.92 24.56 10.36
C ASN A 49 2.80 23.26 11.15
N ASN A 50 3.11 22.11 10.52
CA ASN A 50 3.12 20.81 11.20
C ASN A 50 4.25 20.72 12.26
N ALA A 51 5.40 21.35 12.02
CA ALA A 51 6.44 21.49 13.04
C ALA A 51 5.95 22.32 14.24
N HIS A 52 5.30 23.44 14.00
CA HIS A 52 4.71 24.26 15.07
C HIS A 52 3.62 23.52 15.85
N LYS A 53 2.76 22.74 15.17
CA LYS A 53 1.75 21.90 15.83
C LYS A 53 2.40 20.87 16.76
N LEU A 54 3.42 20.17 16.27
CA LEU A 54 4.13 19.19 17.07
C LEU A 54 4.74 19.82 18.31
N ILE A 55 5.43 20.96 18.16
CA ILE A 55 6.05 21.70 19.27
C ILE A 55 4.99 22.11 20.29
N ARG A 56 3.85 22.63 19.83
CA ARG A 56 2.75 22.98 20.71
C ARG A 56 2.30 21.79 21.55
N TYR A 57 2.04 20.63 20.93
CA TYR A 57 1.63 19.42 21.65
C TYR A 57 2.68 18.94 22.67
N ILE A 58 3.98 19.07 22.31
CA ILE A 58 5.07 18.71 23.21
C ILE A 58 5.09 19.65 24.43
N VAL A 59 5.00 20.96 24.23
CA VAL A 59 5.08 21.97 25.30
C VAL A 59 3.83 21.94 26.19
N GLU A 60 2.64 21.87 25.59
CA GLU A 60 1.35 21.82 26.29
C GLU A 60 1.04 20.41 26.88
N GLN A 61 1.95 19.46 26.74
CA GLN A 61 1.79 18.06 27.21
C GLN A 61 0.51 17.37 26.72
N ASN A 62 -0.02 17.79 25.55
CA ASN A 62 -1.25 17.25 24.97
C ASN A 62 -0.95 15.99 24.16
N GLU A 63 -0.85 14.85 24.86
CA GLU A 63 -0.49 13.57 24.25
C GLU A 63 -1.58 13.02 23.34
N VAL A 64 -2.85 13.18 23.68
CA VAL A 64 -3.98 12.64 22.91
C VAL A 64 -4.03 13.23 21.51
N ASP A 65 -4.01 14.56 21.40
CA ASP A 65 -4.04 15.24 20.11
C ASP A 65 -2.73 15.04 19.33
N MET A 66 -1.60 14.90 20.05
CA MET A 66 -0.31 14.61 19.43
C MET A 66 -0.29 13.22 18.77
N ILE A 67 -0.85 12.20 19.41
CA ILE A 67 -0.96 10.85 18.84
C ILE A 67 -1.87 10.89 17.61
N ALA A 68 -3.04 11.47 17.69
CA ALA A 68 -3.95 11.62 16.56
C ALA A 68 -3.30 12.36 15.38
N PHE A 69 -2.55 13.42 15.69
CA PHE A 69 -1.78 14.15 14.68
C PHE A 69 -0.66 13.30 14.07
N ALA A 70 0.07 12.52 14.87
CA ALA A 70 1.11 11.61 14.39
C ALA A 70 0.55 10.54 13.44
N GLU A 71 -0.60 9.97 13.78
CA GLU A 71 -1.28 8.98 12.94
C GLU A 71 -1.73 9.57 11.60
N GLN A 72 -2.31 10.76 11.62
CA GLN A 72 -2.70 11.49 10.40
C GLN A 72 -1.49 11.82 9.52
N GLU A 73 -0.40 12.29 10.12
CA GLU A 73 0.87 12.55 9.43
C GLU A 73 1.43 11.27 8.79
N GLY A 74 1.38 10.15 9.50
CA GLY A 74 1.83 8.84 8.99
C GLY A 74 1.12 8.47 7.69
N VAL A 75 -0.20 8.55 7.67
CA VAL A 75 -1.01 8.31 6.47
C VAL A 75 -0.68 9.30 5.35
N THR A 76 -0.61 10.60 5.67
CA THR A 76 -0.31 11.65 4.69
C THR A 76 1.05 11.42 4.02
N TRP A 77 2.08 11.13 4.81
CA TRP A 77 3.43 10.87 4.31
C TRP A 77 3.51 9.61 3.46
N ALA A 78 2.81 8.54 3.86
CA ALA A 78 2.70 7.31 3.10
C ALA A 78 2.01 7.54 1.75
N THR A 79 0.95 8.33 1.72
CA THR A 79 0.19 8.68 0.51
C THR A 79 1.05 9.47 -0.48
N HIS A 80 1.86 10.42 0.00
CA HIS A 80 2.77 11.21 -0.84
C HIS A 80 4.13 10.53 -1.11
N SER A 81 4.28 9.26 -0.72
CA SER A 81 5.52 8.48 -0.92
C SER A 81 6.77 9.13 -0.30
N LEU A 82 6.61 9.92 0.77
CA LEU A 82 7.72 10.49 1.51
C LEU A 82 8.38 9.42 2.37
N THR A 83 9.72 9.45 2.48
CA THR A 83 10.47 8.39 3.15
C THR A 83 10.52 8.57 4.67
N LEU A 84 10.65 7.44 5.39
CA LEU A 84 10.82 7.44 6.85
C LEU A 84 12.14 8.11 7.27
N SER A 85 13.22 7.95 6.47
CA SER A 85 14.49 8.62 6.73
C SER A 85 14.35 10.14 6.70
N PHE A 86 13.62 10.68 5.72
CA PHE A 86 13.32 12.11 5.67
C PHE A 86 12.54 12.57 6.90
N LYS A 87 11.50 11.82 7.31
CA LYS A 87 10.74 12.18 8.52
C LYS A 87 11.61 12.19 9.77
N LEU A 88 12.48 11.20 9.91
CA LEU A 88 13.38 11.12 11.06
C LEU A 88 14.32 12.33 11.12
N GLU A 89 14.97 12.68 10.02
CA GLU A 89 15.84 13.86 9.94
C GLU A 89 15.08 15.16 10.23
N TRP A 90 13.87 15.29 9.70
CA TRP A 90 13.02 16.45 9.95
C TRP A 90 12.65 16.58 11.44
N ILE A 91 12.23 15.51 12.08
CA ILE A 91 11.90 15.51 13.52
C ILE A 91 13.15 15.77 14.37
N GLN A 92 14.32 15.27 13.98
CA GLN A 92 15.57 15.60 14.67
C GLN A 92 15.93 17.08 14.54
N ALA A 93 15.71 17.69 13.37
CA ALA A 93 15.90 19.13 13.19
C ALA A 93 14.93 19.93 14.07
N ILE A 94 13.64 19.57 14.12
CA ILE A 94 12.64 20.17 15.01
C ILE A 94 13.09 20.08 16.48
N ARG A 95 13.56 18.90 16.91
CA ARG A 95 14.01 18.67 18.29
C ARG A 95 15.23 19.54 18.63
N ARG A 96 16.25 19.62 17.77
CA ARG A 96 17.43 20.47 17.99
C ARG A 96 17.05 21.93 18.05
N THR A 97 16.19 22.40 17.15
CA THR A 97 15.68 23.76 17.11
C THR A 97 14.90 24.09 18.40
N LEU A 98 14.01 23.21 18.83
CA LEU A 98 13.26 23.39 20.07
C LEU A 98 14.19 23.56 21.27
N TRP A 99 15.23 22.71 21.41
CA TRP A 99 16.21 22.83 22.50
C TRP A 99 16.99 24.13 22.45
N THR A 100 17.38 24.61 21.26
CA THR A 100 18.05 25.90 21.09
C THR A 100 17.16 27.05 21.56
N PHE A 101 15.86 27.01 21.23
CA PHE A 101 14.94 28.07 21.67
C PHE A 101 14.55 27.96 23.13
N LEU A 102 14.46 26.78 23.70
CA LEU A 102 14.33 26.61 25.16
C LEU A 102 15.54 27.14 25.90
N TYR A 103 16.75 26.93 25.40
CA TYR A 103 17.97 27.52 25.94
C TYR A 103 17.96 29.07 25.86
N LYS A 104 17.54 29.65 24.73
CA LYS A 104 17.37 31.10 24.58
C LYS A 104 16.37 31.66 25.61
N TYR A 105 15.23 30.99 25.76
CA TYR A 105 14.20 31.34 26.72
C TYR A 105 14.73 31.33 28.16
N GLU A 106 15.42 30.26 28.57
CA GLU A 106 16.03 30.17 29.90
C GLU A 106 17.12 31.24 30.12
N SER A 107 17.94 31.51 29.10
CA SER A 107 19.00 32.53 29.20
C SER A 107 18.46 33.96 29.31
N ALA A 108 17.23 34.20 28.91
CA ALA A 108 16.57 35.50 29.07
C ALA A 108 15.93 35.69 30.45
N LYS A 109 15.87 34.67 31.30
CA LYS A 109 15.33 34.75 32.65
C LYS A 109 16.35 35.38 33.61
N VAL A 110 15.85 36.18 34.57
CA VAL A 110 16.67 36.75 35.62
C VAL A 110 17.10 35.72 36.67
N VAL A 111 16.32 34.62 36.80
CA VAL A 111 16.58 33.52 37.73
C VAL A 111 16.64 32.21 36.94
N PHE A 112 17.76 31.54 37.03
CA PHE A 112 17.95 30.25 36.37
C PHE A 112 17.16 29.15 37.08
N SER A 113 16.61 28.23 36.29
CA SER A 113 15.95 27.01 36.79
C SER A 113 16.95 26.11 37.52
N GLU A 114 16.50 25.39 38.53
CA GLU A 114 17.32 24.37 39.18
C GLU A 114 17.63 23.23 38.20
N SER A 115 18.81 22.63 38.34
CA SER A 115 19.23 21.51 37.47
C SER A 115 18.19 20.36 37.40
N LYS A 116 17.48 20.13 38.51
CA LYS A 116 16.42 19.10 38.55
C LYS A 116 15.27 19.41 37.59
N THR A 117 14.85 20.67 37.54
CA THR A 117 13.76 21.12 36.64
C THR A 117 14.17 20.97 35.17
N PHE A 118 15.43 21.22 34.85
CA PHE A 118 15.96 21.01 33.50
C PHE A 118 15.88 19.54 33.06
N PHE A 119 16.34 18.59 33.89
CA PHE A 119 16.28 17.18 33.57
C PHE A 119 14.87 16.64 33.49
N GLU A 120 13.92 17.16 34.28
CA GLU A 120 12.50 16.82 34.18
C GLU A 120 11.90 17.32 32.86
N LEU A 121 12.25 18.51 32.39
CA LEU A 121 11.82 19.06 31.11
C LEU A 121 12.43 18.25 29.95
N GLU A 122 13.74 17.96 30.04
CA GLU A 122 14.46 17.15 29.03
C GLU A 122 13.77 15.81 28.84
N LYS A 123 13.52 15.09 29.93
CA LYS A 123 12.84 13.79 29.89
C LYS A 123 11.47 13.91 29.23
N LYS A 124 10.65 14.88 29.61
CA LYS A 124 9.30 15.07 29.05
C LYS A 124 9.33 15.37 27.56
N VAL A 125 10.20 16.26 27.10
CA VAL A 125 10.32 16.60 25.67
C VAL A 125 10.71 15.37 24.86
N ASN A 126 11.72 14.63 25.31
CA ASN A 126 12.17 13.44 24.58
C ASN A 126 11.12 12.32 24.58
N GLU A 127 10.47 12.06 25.72
CA GLU A 127 9.36 11.09 25.79
C GLU A 127 8.24 11.43 24.80
N LYS A 128 7.86 12.70 24.66
CA LYS A 128 6.83 13.12 23.70
C LYS A 128 7.28 12.97 22.26
N VAL A 129 8.53 13.31 21.94
CA VAL A 129 9.09 13.07 20.60
C VAL A 129 9.08 11.58 20.27
N ASP A 130 9.45 10.72 21.20
CA ASP A 130 9.47 9.26 21.01
C ASP A 130 8.06 8.70 20.81
N VAL A 131 7.07 9.15 21.59
CA VAL A 131 5.66 8.78 21.41
C VAL A 131 5.15 9.22 20.04
N PHE A 132 5.45 10.45 19.61
CA PHE A 132 5.09 10.94 18.29
C PHE A 132 5.68 10.07 17.18
N LEU A 133 6.99 9.81 17.23
CA LEU A 133 7.68 8.99 16.23
C LEU A 133 7.11 7.58 16.17
N LYS A 134 6.86 6.97 17.34
CA LYS A 134 6.26 5.62 17.41
C LYS A 134 4.90 5.59 16.72
N SER A 135 4.00 6.49 17.08
CA SER A 135 2.64 6.56 16.53
C SER A 135 2.65 6.85 15.02
N PHE A 136 3.53 7.77 14.59
CA PHE A 136 3.74 8.07 13.19
C PHE A 136 4.23 6.85 12.39
N PHE A 137 5.27 6.16 12.88
CA PHE A 137 5.86 5.03 12.15
C PHE A 137 4.91 3.83 12.05
N VAL A 138 4.15 3.55 13.11
CA VAL A 138 3.13 2.50 13.07
C VAL A 138 2.07 2.82 12.02
N SER A 139 1.49 4.02 12.07
CA SER A 139 0.45 4.44 11.12
C SER A 139 0.96 4.48 9.67
N TYR A 140 2.19 4.96 9.45
CA TYR A 140 2.83 4.95 8.14
C TYR A 140 3.00 3.53 7.58
N SER A 141 3.53 2.61 8.40
CA SER A 141 3.74 1.21 7.99
C SER A 141 2.43 0.50 7.69
N ASP A 142 1.45 0.62 8.57
CA ASP A 142 0.13 0.00 8.38
C ASP A 142 -0.54 0.47 7.09
N TYR A 143 -0.41 1.76 6.76
CA TYR A 143 -0.96 2.29 5.52
C TYR A 143 -0.21 1.79 4.29
N LYS A 144 1.13 1.73 4.33
CA LYS A 144 1.95 1.16 3.26
C LYS A 144 1.63 -0.31 3.00
N ASP A 145 1.48 -1.10 4.05
CA ASP A 145 1.13 -2.52 3.93
C ASP A 145 -0.25 -2.70 3.29
N LYS A 146 -1.23 -1.88 3.66
CA LYS A 146 -2.55 -1.86 3.00
C LYS A 146 -2.46 -1.50 1.52
N LEU A 147 -1.61 -0.53 1.15
CA LEU A 147 -1.39 -0.17 -0.26
C LEU A 147 -0.75 -1.32 -1.04
N ILE A 148 0.26 -1.98 -0.47
CA ILE A 148 0.93 -3.13 -1.10
C ILE A 148 -0.07 -4.27 -1.32
N LEU A 149 -0.86 -4.61 -0.31
CA LEU A 149 -1.91 -5.64 -0.41
C LEU A 149 -2.95 -5.27 -1.48
N ALA A 150 -3.38 -4.01 -1.53
CA ALA A 150 -4.33 -3.56 -2.56
C ALA A 150 -3.75 -3.66 -3.98
N GLN A 151 -2.47 -3.33 -4.15
CA GLN A 151 -1.77 -3.48 -5.43
C GLN A 151 -1.61 -4.95 -5.81
N GLN A 152 -1.23 -5.83 -4.88
CA GLN A 152 -1.14 -7.27 -5.10
C GLN A 152 -2.49 -7.84 -5.53
N ASN A 153 -3.56 -7.54 -4.80
CA ASN A 153 -4.92 -7.96 -5.16
C ASN A 153 -5.36 -7.45 -6.53
N LEU A 154 -4.95 -6.23 -6.91
CA LEU A 154 -5.25 -5.69 -8.24
C LEU A 154 -4.52 -6.50 -9.34
N VAL A 155 -3.23 -6.79 -9.15
CA VAL A 155 -2.45 -7.62 -10.08
C VAL A 155 -3.03 -9.03 -10.18
N GLU A 156 -3.37 -9.66 -9.06
CA GLU A 156 -4.02 -10.97 -9.04
C GLU A 156 -5.36 -10.96 -9.75
N ASN A 157 -6.17 -9.93 -9.53
CA ASN A 157 -7.45 -9.77 -10.20
C ASN A 157 -7.34 -9.57 -11.71
N LEU A 158 -6.31 -8.89 -12.19
CA LEU A 158 -6.04 -8.70 -13.61
C LEU A 158 -5.39 -9.94 -14.25
N SER A 159 -4.81 -10.85 -13.47
CA SER A 159 -4.13 -12.05 -13.98
C SER A 159 -5.07 -13.12 -14.56
N VAL A 160 -6.37 -13.06 -14.23
CA VAL A 160 -7.39 -14.02 -14.66
C VAL A 160 -8.64 -13.26 -15.13
N PRO A 161 -8.58 -12.57 -16.28
CA PRO A 161 -9.72 -11.81 -16.78
C PRO A 161 -10.74 -12.75 -17.46
N ILE A 162 -11.97 -12.81 -16.95
CA ILE A 162 -13.09 -13.45 -17.62
C ILE A 162 -13.80 -12.39 -18.46
N ILE A 163 -13.72 -12.52 -19.77
CA ILE A 163 -14.20 -11.52 -20.73
C ILE A 163 -15.55 -11.98 -21.30
N PRO A 164 -16.67 -11.33 -20.98
CA PRO A 164 -17.96 -11.62 -21.60
C PRO A 164 -17.92 -11.27 -23.09
N ILE A 165 -18.33 -12.22 -23.93
CA ILE A 165 -18.43 -12.03 -25.38
C ILE A 165 -19.92 -11.94 -25.80
N THR A 166 -20.75 -12.75 -25.17
CA THR A 166 -22.22 -12.67 -25.27
C THR A 166 -22.82 -12.71 -23.87
N SER A 167 -24.15 -12.72 -23.77
CA SER A 167 -24.84 -12.88 -22.48
C SER A 167 -24.55 -14.21 -21.77
N THR A 168 -24.09 -15.23 -22.50
CA THR A 168 -23.89 -16.58 -21.95
C THR A 168 -22.53 -17.18 -22.27
N THR A 169 -21.69 -16.50 -23.07
CA THR A 169 -20.37 -16.96 -23.49
C THR A 169 -19.28 -16.01 -23.01
N CYS A 170 -18.28 -16.56 -22.33
CA CYS A 170 -17.11 -15.82 -21.89
C CYS A 170 -15.81 -16.43 -22.40
N VAL A 171 -14.77 -15.61 -22.50
CA VAL A 171 -13.40 -16.03 -22.80
C VAL A 171 -12.53 -15.79 -21.58
N LEU A 172 -11.72 -16.78 -21.23
CA LEU A 172 -10.65 -16.70 -20.24
C LEU A 172 -9.30 -16.88 -20.95
N PRO A 173 -8.61 -15.81 -21.30
CA PRO A 173 -7.26 -15.90 -21.85
C PRO A 173 -6.25 -16.16 -20.75
N LEU A 174 -5.42 -17.19 -20.89
CA LEU A 174 -4.34 -17.52 -19.99
C LEU A 174 -3.00 -17.24 -20.67
N ILE A 175 -2.18 -16.36 -20.06
CA ILE A 175 -0.91 -15.89 -20.62
C ILE A 175 0.19 -16.03 -19.57
N GLY A 176 1.38 -16.46 -19.99
CA GLY A 176 2.56 -16.62 -19.12
C GLY A 176 2.58 -17.97 -18.41
N THR A 177 3.24 -18.03 -17.25
CA THR A 177 3.32 -19.24 -16.42
C THR A 177 2.09 -19.40 -15.52
N ILE A 178 1.66 -20.65 -15.33
CA ILE A 178 0.65 -20.99 -14.33
C ILE A 178 1.35 -21.81 -13.24
N ASP A 179 1.39 -21.26 -12.03
CA ASP A 179 1.87 -21.92 -10.82
C ASP A 179 0.71 -22.34 -9.91
N ASP A 180 1.02 -22.97 -8.77
CA ASP A 180 0.03 -23.46 -7.81
C ASP A 180 -0.84 -22.35 -7.21
N SER A 181 -0.35 -21.13 -7.11
CA SER A 181 -1.11 -19.99 -6.60
C SER A 181 -2.11 -19.51 -7.66
N ARG A 182 -1.64 -19.37 -8.87
CA ARG A 182 -2.45 -18.87 -10.00
C ARG A 182 -3.54 -19.84 -10.42
N ILE A 183 -3.27 -21.16 -10.40
CA ILE A 183 -4.30 -22.15 -10.77
C ILE A 183 -5.47 -22.15 -9.77
N ARG A 184 -5.21 -21.93 -8.47
CA ARG A 184 -6.27 -21.78 -7.46
C ARG A 184 -7.12 -20.52 -7.67
N ILE A 185 -6.48 -19.39 -8.03
CA ILE A 185 -7.20 -18.15 -8.35
C ILE A 185 -8.06 -18.36 -9.61
N ILE A 186 -7.55 -19.09 -10.60
CA ILE A 186 -8.32 -19.44 -11.81
C ILE A 186 -9.54 -20.27 -11.43
N GLU A 187 -9.38 -21.31 -10.59
CA GLU A 187 -10.46 -22.16 -10.12
C GLU A 187 -11.55 -21.38 -9.43
N GLU A 188 -11.18 -20.62 -8.39
CA GLU A 188 -12.13 -19.81 -7.62
C GLU A 188 -12.91 -18.83 -8.50
N LYS A 189 -12.20 -18.08 -9.36
CA LYS A 189 -12.83 -17.10 -10.25
C LYS A 189 -13.74 -17.73 -11.29
N VAL A 190 -13.31 -18.81 -11.93
CA VAL A 190 -14.11 -19.50 -12.94
C VAL A 190 -15.43 -19.97 -12.34
N LEU A 191 -15.38 -20.69 -11.22
CA LEU A 191 -16.57 -21.23 -10.59
C LEU A 191 -17.49 -20.10 -10.07
N LEU A 192 -16.92 -19.06 -9.47
CA LEU A 192 -17.69 -17.91 -8.99
C LEU A 192 -18.41 -17.17 -10.14
N GLU A 193 -17.70 -16.86 -11.22
CA GLU A 193 -18.24 -16.06 -12.31
C GLU A 193 -19.24 -16.88 -13.18
N ILE A 194 -19.05 -18.19 -13.32
CA ILE A 194 -20.05 -19.07 -13.95
C ILE A 194 -21.39 -18.95 -13.21
N GLY A 195 -21.39 -19.05 -11.88
CA GLY A 195 -22.58 -18.94 -11.07
C GLY A 195 -23.21 -17.54 -11.12
N LYS A 196 -22.40 -16.51 -11.03
CA LYS A 196 -22.83 -15.10 -10.98
C LYS A 196 -23.37 -14.59 -12.30
N LEU A 197 -22.66 -14.85 -13.41
CA LEU A 197 -23.00 -14.38 -14.75
C LEU A 197 -23.86 -15.37 -15.53
N ARG A 198 -24.18 -16.54 -14.97
CA ARG A 198 -24.90 -17.63 -15.65
C ARG A 198 -24.28 -18.00 -17.00
N ILE A 199 -22.97 -18.19 -16.98
CA ILE A 199 -22.19 -18.55 -18.17
C ILE A 199 -22.57 -19.98 -18.60
N HIS A 200 -22.96 -20.15 -19.86
CA HIS A 200 -23.22 -21.48 -20.47
C HIS A 200 -22.03 -22.01 -21.23
N THR A 201 -21.18 -21.15 -21.74
CA THR A 201 -19.95 -21.54 -22.46
C THR A 201 -18.77 -20.72 -22.00
N LEU A 202 -17.73 -21.42 -21.52
CA LEU A 202 -16.46 -20.83 -21.14
C LEU A 202 -15.38 -21.27 -22.13
N ILE A 203 -14.77 -20.33 -22.82
CA ILE A 203 -13.65 -20.56 -23.74
C ILE A 203 -12.36 -20.26 -23.01
N LEU A 204 -11.55 -21.29 -22.72
CA LEU A 204 -10.21 -21.16 -22.15
C LEU A 204 -9.19 -21.06 -23.27
N ASP A 205 -8.55 -19.93 -23.41
CA ASP A 205 -7.50 -19.75 -24.42
C ASP A 205 -6.11 -19.89 -23.80
N LEU A 206 -5.43 -20.97 -24.14
CA LEU A 206 -4.10 -21.37 -23.69
C LEU A 206 -2.98 -20.95 -24.67
N SER A 207 -3.29 -20.15 -25.69
CA SER A 207 -2.30 -19.77 -26.72
C SER A 207 -1.10 -19.01 -26.14
N GLY A 208 -1.31 -18.30 -25.02
CA GLY A 208 -0.28 -17.58 -24.27
C GLY A 208 0.54 -18.44 -23.30
N ILE A 209 0.25 -19.74 -23.16
CA ILE A 209 0.96 -20.68 -22.28
C ILE A 209 2.00 -21.44 -23.09
N ILE A 210 3.26 -21.30 -22.71
CA ILE A 210 4.37 -21.97 -23.40
C ILE A 210 4.56 -23.37 -22.83
N GLU A 211 4.51 -23.51 -21.54
CA GLU A 211 4.77 -24.75 -20.82
C GLU A 211 3.83 -24.88 -19.61
N MET A 212 3.48 -26.11 -19.25
CA MET A 212 2.63 -26.40 -18.11
C MET A 212 3.10 -27.71 -17.45
N GLU A 213 3.28 -27.69 -16.12
CA GLU A 213 3.63 -28.88 -15.36
C GLU A 213 2.45 -29.85 -15.25
N VAL A 214 2.75 -31.15 -15.01
CA VAL A 214 1.73 -32.21 -15.00
C VAL A 214 0.71 -31.97 -13.88
N GLU A 215 1.16 -31.48 -12.73
CA GLU A 215 0.34 -31.11 -11.59
C GLU A 215 -0.68 -30.02 -11.98
N ILE A 216 -0.22 -28.99 -12.65
CA ILE A 216 -1.08 -27.88 -13.14
C ILE A 216 -2.07 -28.36 -14.21
N ILE A 217 -1.65 -29.30 -15.09
CA ILE A 217 -2.57 -29.92 -16.04
C ILE A 217 -3.69 -30.65 -15.31
N ASN A 218 -3.37 -31.40 -14.25
CA ASN A 218 -4.38 -32.12 -13.47
C ASN A 218 -5.35 -31.17 -12.76
N ASP A 219 -4.85 -30.04 -12.23
CA ASP A 219 -5.69 -29.03 -11.61
C ASP A 219 -6.58 -28.30 -12.63
N LEU A 220 -6.06 -28.03 -13.82
CA LEU A 220 -6.88 -27.52 -14.93
C LEU A 220 -8.03 -28.49 -15.28
N LEU A 221 -7.78 -29.79 -15.28
CA LEU A 221 -8.85 -30.80 -15.52
C LEU A 221 -9.92 -30.76 -14.42
N LYS A 222 -9.55 -30.56 -13.17
CA LYS A 222 -10.53 -30.38 -12.06
C LYS A 222 -11.40 -29.14 -12.28
N ILE A 223 -10.81 -28.04 -12.76
CA ILE A 223 -11.56 -26.83 -13.12
C ILE A 223 -12.56 -27.15 -14.23
N LEU A 224 -12.15 -27.90 -15.28
CA LEU A 224 -13.06 -28.33 -16.36
C LEU A 224 -14.19 -29.22 -15.83
N ASP A 225 -13.88 -30.16 -14.93
CA ASP A 225 -14.90 -31.01 -14.29
C ASP A 225 -15.88 -30.14 -13.46
N GLY A 226 -15.36 -29.17 -12.69
CA GLY A 226 -16.18 -28.24 -11.93
C GLY A 226 -17.10 -27.37 -12.81
N THR A 227 -16.59 -26.87 -13.94
CA THR A 227 -17.41 -26.11 -14.90
C THR A 227 -18.53 -26.97 -15.49
N ALA A 228 -18.24 -28.23 -15.84
CA ALA A 228 -19.26 -29.16 -16.34
C ALA A 228 -20.34 -29.49 -15.30
N MET A 229 -19.96 -29.67 -14.03
CA MET A 229 -20.92 -29.87 -12.93
C MET A 229 -21.85 -28.67 -12.71
N MET A 230 -21.42 -27.47 -13.05
CA MET A 230 -22.24 -26.26 -13.01
C MET A 230 -23.10 -26.06 -14.29
N GLY A 231 -23.10 -27.03 -15.21
CA GLY A 231 -23.83 -26.95 -16.48
C GLY A 231 -23.20 -25.99 -17.50
N CYS A 232 -21.95 -25.59 -17.30
CA CYS A 232 -21.22 -24.75 -18.22
C CYS A 232 -20.36 -25.60 -19.14
N LYS A 233 -20.46 -25.42 -20.47
CA LYS A 233 -19.65 -26.08 -21.45
C LYS A 233 -18.27 -25.43 -21.51
N ALA A 234 -17.21 -26.21 -21.35
CA ALA A 234 -15.85 -25.75 -21.52
C ALA A 234 -15.33 -25.98 -22.94
N VAL A 235 -14.66 -25.00 -23.51
CA VAL A 235 -13.98 -25.08 -24.80
C VAL A 235 -12.53 -24.63 -24.57
N VAL A 236 -11.57 -25.48 -24.90
CA VAL A 236 -10.14 -25.20 -24.78
C VAL A 236 -9.53 -24.88 -26.13
N THR A 237 -8.79 -23.77 -26.21
CA THR A 237 -8.14 -23.32 -27.44
C THR A 237 -6.66 -23.08 -27.25
N GLY A 238 -5.90 -23.09 -28.33
CA GLY A 238 -4.50 -22.64 -28.34
C GLY A 238 -3.53 -23.57 -27.62
N LEU A 239 -3.87 -24.86 -27.45
CA LEU A 239 -2.95 -25.85 -26.89
C LEU A 239 -1.70 -25.98 -27.75
N ARG A 240 -0.54 -25.72 -27.18
CA ARG A 240 0.75 -25.87 -27.85
C ARG A 240 1.21 -27.34 -27.91
N PRO A 241 2.00 -27.74 -28.92
CA PRO A 241 2.48 -29.13 -29.07
C PRO A 241 3.21 -29.64 -27.81
N GLU A 242 3.94 -28.79 -27.11
CA GLU A 242 4.69 -29.15 -25.91
C GLU A 242 3.74 -29.56 -24.77
N VAL A 243 2.66 -28.79 -24.57
CA VAL A 243 1.63 -29.08 -23.58
C VAL A 243 0.86 -30.33 -23.93
N VAL A 244 0.45 -30.49 -25.23
CA VAL A 244 -0.24 -31.69 -25.72
C VAL A 244 0.63 -32.93 -25.53
N THR A 245 1.92 -32.84 -25.81
CA THR A 245 2.86 -33.97 -25.64
C THR A 245 2.96 -34.40 -24.17
N LYS A 246 3.01 -33.44 -23.24
CA LYS A 246 2.97 -33.74 -21.79
C LYS A 246 1.66 -34.40 -21.38
N MET A 247 0.51 -33.90 -21.86
CA MET A 247 -0.81 -34.49 -21.57
C MET A 247 -0.88 -35.96 -22.04
N ILE A 248 -0.47 -36.24 -23.27
CA ILE A 248 -0.49 -37.60 -23.81
C ILE A 248 0.42 -38.53 -23.00
N ARG A 249 1.65 -38.08 -22.67
CA ARG A 249 2.60 -38.90 -21.89
C ARG A 249 2.11 -39.17 -20.46
N SER A 250 1.34 -38.27 -19.90
CA SER A 250 0.75 -38.39 -18.55
C SER A 250 -0.58 -39.16 -18.56
N GLY A 251 -1.05 -39.66 -19.74
CA GLY A 251 -2.31 -40.38 -19.85
C GLY A 251 -3.56 -39.51 -19.67
N VAL A 252 -3.41 -38.20 -19.79
CA VAL A 252 -4.49 -37.22 -19.62
C VAL A 252 -5.34 -37.17 -20.90
N GLN A 253 -6.67 -37.28 -20.71
CA GLN A 253 -7.66 -37.13 -21.80
C GLN A 253 -8.52 -35.90 -21.54
N ILE A 254 -8.32 -34.84 -22.31
CA ILE A 254 -9.07 -33.61 -22.20
C ILE A 254 -10.41 -33.63 -22.94
N GLU A 255 -10.52 -34.48 -23.99
CA GLU A 255 -11.65 -34.55 -24.89
C GLU A 255 -12.95 -34.99 -24.20
N SER A 256 -12.83 -35.70 -23.07
CA SER A 256 -13.98 -36.11 -22.26
C SER A 256 -14.55 -35.00 -21.40
N ARG A 257 -13.79 -33.89 -21.22
CA ARG A 257 -14.09 -32.80 -20.29
C ARG A 257 -14.36 -31.48 -20.98
N ALA A 258 -13.75 -31.24 -22.12
CA ALA A 258 -13.88 -30.02 -22.88
C ALA A 258 -13.81 -30.26 -24.37
N GLU A 259 -14.49 -29.43 -25.15
CA GLU A 259 -14.30 -29.35 -26.58
C GLU A 259 -12.95 -28.67 -26.87
N THR A 260 -12.16 -29.18 -27.83
CA THR A 260 -10.89 -28.56 -28.20
C THR A 260 -10.96 -27.91 -29.58
N LYS A 261 -10.41 -26.72 -29.73
CA LYS A 261 -10.26 -26.00 -30.99
C LYS A 261 -8.80 -25.52 -31.14
N GLY A 262 -8.31 -25.50 -32.38
CA GLY A 262 -6.93 -25.09 -32.64
C GLY A 262 -6.64 -23.63 -32.25
N THR A 263 -7.61 -22.74 -32.45
CA THR A 263 -7.44 -21.31 -32.17
C THR A 263 -8.68 -20.70 -31.52
N LEU A 264 -8.49 -19.60 -30.76
CA LEU A 264 -9.58 -18.79 -30.21
C LEU A 264 -10.52 -18.30 -31.33
N GLN A 265 -9.97 -17.93 -32.51
CA GLN A 265 -10.76 -17.49 -33.65
C GLN A 265 -11.73 -18.56 -34.14
N GLN A 266 -11.32 -19.84 -34.17
CA GLN A 266 -12.19 -20.95 -34.55
C GLN A 266 -13.33 -21.13 -33.53
N ALA A 267 -12.99 -21.11 -32.22
CA ALA A 267 -14.00 -21.21 -31.17
C ALA A 267 -15.03 -20.05 -31.26
N LEU A 268 -14.55 -18.82 -31.43
CA LEU A 268 -15.43 -17.67 -31.55
C LEU A 268 -16.37 -17.74 -32.73
N LYS A 269 -15.94 -18.27 -33.89
CA LYS A 269 -16.83 -18.47 -35.04
C LYS A 269 -17.99 -19.42 -34.75
N ASP A 270 -17.75 -20.48 -33.96
CA ASP A 270 -18.76 -21.47 -33.64
C ASP A 270 -19.75 -20.97 -32.57
N TYR A 271 -19.31 -20.08 -31.65
CA TYR A 271 -20.09 -19.62 -30.52
C TYR A 271 -20.58 -18.17 -30.61
N LEU A 272 -20.14 -17.41 -31.64
CA LEU A 272 -20.61 -16.05 -31.92
C LEU A 272 -21.67 -15.98 -33.04
N VAL A 273 -22.24 -17.11 -33.45
CA VAL A 273 -23.37 -17.05 -34.39
C VAL A 273 -24.51 -16.30 -33.71
N VAL A 274 -24.59 -15.03 -34.07
CA VAL A 274 -25.67 -14.13 -33.68
C VAL A 274 -26.98 -14.68 -34.22
N THR A 275 -27.85 -15.14 -33.36
CA THR A 275 -29.26 -15.30 -33.65
C THR A 275 -29.93 -13.95 -33.71
#